data_dac5b622c7cbd8e511096034ddc75fdd
#
_entry.id   dac5b622c7cbd8e511096034ddc75fdd
#
_cell.length_a   1.000
_cell.length_b   1.000
_cell.length_c   1.000
_cell.angle_alpha   90.00
_cell.angle_beta   90.00
_cell.angle_gamma   90.00
#
_symmetry.space_group_name_H-M   'P 1'
#
loop_
_entity.id
_entity.type
_entity.pdbx_description
1 polymer ?
#
loop_
_entity_poly.entity_id
_entity_poly.type
_entity_poly.pdbx_seq_one_letter_code
_entity_poly.pdbx_strand_id
1 'polypeptide(L)'
;NRTTKQWQDIDTAHHLHPFTDYKSLAKEGSNIIVKADGAYLTNTDDKQFLDAMSGLWCVNVGYGRKSLAEVAYKQMQQLPYYNSFFKTATAPSIELAQQLAEIAPNDLNHAFFSSSGSEANDTVVRMVRRYWDLKGQPRKKTFISREYAYHGSTMTGVSLGGMTAMHDQGGMMPGFEHVMPPYWYK
;
A
#
# COMPACT_ATOMS: atom_id res chain seq x y z
N ASN A 1 -6.82 -31.56 4.68
CA ASN A 1 -6.98 -30.13 4.98
C ASN A 1 -6.49 -29.87 6.40
N ARG A 2 -5.79 -28.75 6.62
CA ARG A 2 -5.33 -28.36 7.97
C ARG A 2 -6.50 -27.80 8.78
N THR A 3 -6.51 -28.04 10.09
CA THR A 3 -7.45 -27.40 11.04
C THR A 3 -7.06 -25.94 11.27
N THR A 4 -7.96 -25.11 11.80
CA THR A 4 -7.69 -23.73 12.21
C THR A 4 -6.47 -23.67 13.14
N LYS A 5 -6.39 -24.55 14.15
CA LYS A 5 -5.28 -24.61 15.08
C LYS A 5 -3.95 -24.91 14.38
N GLN A 6 -3.92 -25.83 13.43
CA GLN A 6 -2.69 -26.13 12.66
C GLN A 6 -2.23 -24.93 11.83
N TRP A 7 -3.17 -24.18 11.24
CA TRP A 7 -2.84 -22.94 10.54
C TRP A 7 -2.27 -21.87 11.48
N GLN A 8 -2.90 -21.66 12.63
CA GLN A 8 -2.45 -20.71 13.65
C GLN A 8 -1.06 -21.07 14.20
N ASP A 9 -0.76 -22.34 14.41
CA ASP A 9 0.56 -22.78 14.88
C ASP A 9 1.67 -22.48 13.86
N ILE A 10 1.40 -22.72 12.57
CA ILE A 10 2.33 -22.40 11.49
C ILE A 10 2.49 -20.88 11.35
N ASP A 11 1.39 -20.14 11.41
CA ASP A 11 1.38 -18.69 11.33
C ASP A 11 2.21 -18.06 12.45
N THR A 12 1.98 -18.47 13.69
CA THR A 12 2.73 -17.99 14.85
C THR A 12 4.22 -18.32 14.77
N ALA A 13 4.57 -19.49 14.20
CA ALA A 13 5.95 -19.94 14.12
C ALA A 13 6.75 -19.25 12.99
N HIS A 14 6.10 -18.81 11.92
CA HIS A 14 6.81 -18.44 10.69
C HIS A 14 6.39 -17.10 10.06
N HIS A 15 5.29 -16.50 10.48
CA HIS A 15 4.77 -15.29 9.86
C HIS A 15 4.91 -14.06 10.77
N LEU A 16 5.63 -13.04 10.31
CA LEU A 16 5.77 -11.77 10.99
C LEU A 16 4.66 -10.81 10.50
N HIS A 17 3.65 -10.58 11.33
CA HIS A 17 2.53 -9.68 11.00
C HIS A 17 2.89 -8.21 11.19
N PRO A 18 2.56 -7.30 10.24
CA PRO A 18 2.65 -5.88 10.46
C PRO A 18 1.54 -5.39 11.42
N PHE A 19 1.77 -4.28 12.11
CA PHE A 19 0.78 -3.62 12.99
C PHE A 19 0.06 -4.56 13.96
N THR A 20 0.77 -5.52 14.55
CA THR A 20 0.17 -6.58 15.37
C THR A 20 0.81 -6.64 16.75
N ASP A 21 -0.01 -6.74 17.80
CA ASP A 21 0.46 -7.12 19.13
C ASP A 21 0.72 -8.63 19.18
N TYR A 22 1.99 -9.00 19.19
CA TYR A 22 2.43 -10.39 19.18
C TYR A 22 2.05 -11.17 20.43
N LYS A 23 1.89 -10.51 21.58
CA LYS A 23 1.44 -11.16 22.81
C LYS A 23 -0.02 -11.59 22.70
N SER A 24 -0.86 -10.72 22.14
CA SER A 24 -2.26 -11.03 21.86
C SER A 24 -2.35 -12.10 20.78
N LEU A 25 -1.61 -11.98 19.68
CA LEU A 25 -1.58 -12.96 18.59
C LEU A 25 -1.19 -14.36 19.09
N ALA A 26 -0.16 -14.47 19.93
CA ALA A 26 0.27 -15.75 20.48
C ALA A 26 -0.79 -16.39 21.40
N LYS A 27 -1.59 -15.58 22.09
CA LYS A 27 -2.65 -16.05 23.00
C LYS A 27 -3.94 -16.44 22.27
N GLU A 28 -4.36 -15.63 21.30
CA GLU A 28 -5.67 -15.73 20.67
C GLU A 28 -5.62 -16.45 19.33
N GLY A 29 -4.46 -16.47 18.69
CA GLY A 29 -4.28 -16.94 17.32
C GLY A 29 -4.77 -15.95 16.28
N SER A 30 -4.34 -16.12 15.04
CA SER A 30 -4.80 -15.32 13.91
C SER A 30 -6.16 -15.78 13.38
N ASN A 31 -6.95 -14.86 12.85
CA ASN A 31 -8.17 -15.20 12.11
C ASN A 31 -7.81 -15.55 10.66
N ILE A 32 -7.84 -16.84 10.33
CA ILE A 32 -7.39 -17.35 9.03
C ILE A 32 -8.50 -17.23 8.00
N ILE A 33 -8.36 -16.31 7.07
CA ILE A 33 -9.32 -16.09 5.97
C ILE A 33 -9.02 -17.06 4.83
N VAL A 34 -10.03 -17.77 4.35
CA VAL A 34 -9.89 -18.81 3.32
C VAL A 34 -10.75 -18.57 2.08
N LYS A 35 -11.77 -17.72 2.19
CA LYS A 35 -12.67 -17.44 1.08
C LYS A 35 -13.22 -16.02 1.19
N ALA A 36 -13.51 -15.43 0.03
CA ALA A 36 -14.19 -14.14 -0.05
C ALA A 36 -15.12 -14.11 -1.26
N ASP A 37 -16.27 -13.43 -1.11
CA ASP A 37 -17.23 -13.21 -2.20
C ASP A 37 -18.02 -11.91 -1.94
N GLY A 38 -18.16 -11.08 -2.98
CA GLY A 38 -18.79 -9.77 -2.86
C GLY A 38 -18.12 -8.90 -1.80
N ALA A 39 -18.80 -8.66 -0.69
CA ALA A 39 -18.29 -7.92 0.47
C ALA A 39 -18.05 -8.82 1.71
N TYR A 40 -18.06 -10.12 1.55
CA TYR A 40 -17.99 -11.05 2.67
C TYR A 40 -16.71 -11.89 2.64
N LEU A 41 -16.15 -12.11 3.83
CA LEU A 41 -15.03 -13.00 4.09
C LEU A 41 -15.52 -14.24 4.83
N THR A 42 -14.84 -15.37 4.62
CA THR A 42 -15.07 -16.61 5.37
C THR A 42 -13.74 -17.09 5.94
N ASN A 43 -13.71 -17.44 7.22
CA ASN A 43 -12.52 -17.98 7.86
C ASN A 43 -12.50 -19.52 7.86
N THR A 44 -11.45 -20.11 8.42
CA THR A 44 -11.28 -21.57 8.53
C THR A 44 -12.33 -22.28 9.41
N ASP A 45 -13.09 -21.55 10.21
CA ASP A 45 -14.18 -22.08 11.03
C ASP A 45 -15.55 -21.91 10.34
N ASP A 46 -15.56 -21.66 9.02
CA ASP A 46 -16.73 -21.40 8.19
C ASP A 46 -17.58 -20.19 8.67
N LYS A 47 -17.01 -19.35 9.52
CA LYS A 47 -17.68 -18.12 9.97
C LYS A 47 -17.56 -17.06 8.88
N GLN A 48 -18.70 -16.53 8.47
CA GLN A 48 -18.81 -15.44 7.51
C GLN A 48 -18.98 -14.10 8.23
N PHE A 49 -18.34 -13.05 7.72
CA PHE A 49 -18.45 -11.68 8.22
C PHE A 49 -18.26 -10.65 7.09
N LEU A 50 -18.87 -9.48 7.29
CA LEU A 50 -18.77 -8.36 6.36
C LEU A 50 -17.35 -7.74 6.45
N ASP A 51 -16.71 -7.57 5.30
CA ASP A 51 -15.45 -6.84 5.20
C ASP A 51 -15.70 -5.34 5.04
N ALA A 52 -15.93 -4.66 6.15
CA ALA A 52 -16.13 -3.21 6.16
C ALA A 52 -14.86 -2.39 5.86
N MET A 53 -13.71 -3.06 5.82
CA MET A 53 -12.43 -2.41 5.48
C MET A 53 -12.02 -2.58 4.02
N SER A 54 -12.78 -3.31 3.21
CA SER A 54 -12.46 -3.60 1.81
C SER A 54 -11.02 -4.10 1.60
N GLY A 55 -10.60 -5.12 2.38
CA GLY A 55 -9.24 -5.65 2.34
C GLY A 55 -8.17 -4.59 2.66
N LEU A 56 -8.45 -3.67 3.57
CA LEU A 56 -7.66 -2.48 3.88
C LEU A 56 -7.56 -1.52 2.68
N TRP A 57 -8.75 -1.14 2.14
CA TRP A 57 -8.94 -0.23 0.99
C TRP A 57 -8.41 -0.74 -0.36
N CYS A 58 -8.18 -2.03 -0.50
CA CYS A 58 -7.63 -2.62 -1.72
C CYS A 58 -8.68 -3.34 -2.59
N VAL A 59 -9.92 -3.53 -2.10
CA VAL A 59 -10.97 -4.32 -2.75
C VAL A 59 -12.22 -3.47 -3.01
N ASN A 60 -12.04 -2.33 -3.67
CA ASN A 60 -13.11 -1.35 -3.90
C ASN A 60 -14.27 -1.86 -4.77
N VAL A 61 -14.02 -2.87 -5.59
CA VAL A 61 -15.03 -3.47 -6.50
C VAL A 61 -15.60 -4.80 -5.97
N GLY A 62 -15.23 -5.19 -4.75
CA GLY A 62 -15.64 -6.45 -4.13
C GLY A 62 -14.81 -7.65 -4.60
N TYR A 63 -14.98 -8.75 -3.86
CA TYR A 63 -14.32 -10.03 -4.12
C TYR A 63 -15.05 -10.84 -5.20
N GLY A 64 -14.37 -11.84 -5.77
CA GLY A 64 -14.98 -12.84 -6.66
C GLY A 64 -15.29 -12.35 -8.09
N ARG A 65 -14.72 -11.23 -8.53
CA ARG A 65 -14.91 -10.70 -9.89
C ARG A 65 -14.25 -11.60 -10.94
N LYS A 66 -15.03 -12.51 -11.52
CA LYS A 66 -14.55 -13.50 -12.52
C LYS A 66 -13.90 -12.81 -13.72
N SER A 67 -14.48 -11.73 -14.24
CA SER A 67 -13.94 -11.00 -15.39
C SER A 67 -12.52 -10.47 -15.13
N LEU A 68 -12.22 -9.99 -13.92
CA LEU A 68 -10.87 -9.54 -13.56
C LEU A 68 -9.89 -10.72 -13.48
N ALA A 69 -10.31 -11.83 -12.89
CA ALA A 69 -9.51 -13.05 -12.82
C ALA A 69 -9.18 -13.60 -14.22
N GLU A 70 -10.15 -13.59 -15.14
CA GLU A 70 -9.98 -14.04 -16.53
C GLU A 70 -9.00 -13.16 -17.31
N VAL A 71 -9.08 -11.84 -17.16
CA VAL A 71 -8.13 -10.90 -17.79
C VAL A 71 -6.73 -11.12 -17.27
N ALA A 72 -6.56 -11.24 -15.94
CA ALA A 72 -5.27 -11.52 -15.31
C ALA A 72 -4.69 -12.87 -15.81
N TYR A 73 -5.51 -13.91 -15.87
CA TYR A 73 -5.11 -15.22 -16.35
C TYR A 73 -4.60 -15.19 -17.80
N LYS A 74 -5.35 -14.54 -18.70
CA LYS A 74 -4.96 -14.39 -20.11
C LYS A 74 -3.65 -13.61 -20.26
N GLN A 75 -3.53 -12.51 -19.53
CA GLN A 75 -2.31 -11.69 -19.56
C GLN A 75 -1.08 -12.47 -19.04
N MET A 76 -1.25 -13.25 -17.97
CA MET A 76 -0.17 -14.10 -17.43
C MET A 76 0.26 -15.20 -18.40
N GLN A 77 -0.64 -15.73 -19.22
CA GLN A 77 -0.27 -16.69 -20.26
C GLN A 77 0.50 -16.05 -21.43
N GLN A 78 0.16 -14.81 -21.78
CA GLN A 78 0.79 -14.12 -22.90
C GLN A 78 2.13 -13.48 -22.50
N LEU A 79 2.14 -12.70 -21.42
CA LEU A 79 3.31 -12.01 -20.89
C LEU A 79 3.11 -11.75 -19.40
N PRO A 80 3.59 -12.63 -18.51
CA PRO A 80 3.37 -12.52 -17.08
C PRO A 80 4.14 -11.36 -16.44
N TYR A 81 5.30 -11.03 -17.01
CA TYR A 81 6.16 -9.95 -16.53
C TYR A 81 7.11 -9.46 -17.63
N TYR A 82 7.33 -8.16 -17.67
CA TYR A 82 8.53 -7.55 -18.25
C TYR A 82 8.82 -6.22 -17.57
N ASN A 83 10.08 -5.79 -17.61
CA ASN A 83 10.50 -4.53 -17.00
C ASN A 83 10.16 -3.32 -17.90
N SER A 84 10.14 -2.13 -17.29
CA SER A 84 9.97 -0.85 -17.98
C SER A 84 11.26 0.00 -18.00
N PHE A 85 12.43 -0.62 -17.77
CA PHE A 85 13.73 0.04 -17.84
C PHE A 85 14.29 0.02 -19.26
N PHE A 86 15.29 0.84 -19.51
CA PHE A 86 16.11 0.83 -20.73
C PHE A 86 15.31 0.95 -22.05
N LYS A 87 14.28 1.81 -22.05
CA LYS A 87 13.40 2.07 -23.21
C LYS A 87 12.50 0.90 -23.57
N THR A 88 12.18 0.03 -22.65
CA THR A 88 11.17 -1.01 -22.82
C THR A 88 9.89 -0.66 -22.09
N ALA A 89 8.76 -1.17 -22.55
CA ALA A 89 7.45 -1.04 -21.92
C ALA A 89 6.56 -2.20 -22.35
N THR A 90 5.42 -2.39 -21.69
CA THR A 90 4.39 -3.35 -22.05
C THR A 90 3.12 -2.64 -22.51
N ALA A 91 2.39 -3.20 -23.45
CA ALA A 91 1.15 -2.59 -23.95
C ALA A 91 0.15 -2.29 -22.81
N PRO A 92 -0.14 -3.22 -21.86
CA PRO A 92 -1.07 -2.91 -20.77
C PRO A 92 -0.64 -1.73 -19.89
N SER A 93 0.67 -1.55 -19.64
CA SER A 93 1.13 -0.41 -18.84
C SER A 93 0.98 0.92 -19.58
N ILE A 94 1.17 0.93 -20.90
CA ILE A 94 0.99 2.12 -21.74
C ILE A 94 -0.49 2.51 -21.79
N GLU A 95 -1.37 1.55 -22.02
CA GLU A 95 -2.83 1.75 -22.06
C GLU A 95 -3.36 2.28 -20.71
N LEU A 96 -2.89 1.70 -19.60
CA LEU A 96 -3.26 2.18 -18.27
C LEU A 96 -2.76 3.61 -18.02
N ALA A 97 -1.53 3.93 -18.42
CA ALA A 97 -0.99 5.30 -18.28
C ALA A 97 -1.81 6.32 -19.08
N GLN A 98 -2.26 5.96 -20.28
CA GLN A 98 -3.16 6.79 -21.09
C GLN A 98 -4.50 7.02 -20.39
N GLN A 99 -5.17 5.96 -19.95
CA GLN A 99 -6.44 6.05 -19.24
C GLN A 99 -6.35 6.90 -17.97
N LEU A 100 -5.26 6.76 -17.21
CA LEU A 100 -5.02 7.58 -16.02
C LEU A 100 -4.83 9.05 -16.38
N ALA A 101 -4.13 9.37 -17.46
CA ALA A 101 -3.95 10.74 -17.94
C ALA A 101 -5.29 11.38 -18.38
N GLU A 102 -6.18 10.59 -18.99
CA GLU A 102 -7.50 11.08 -19.44
C GLU A 102 -8.45 11.42 -18.28
N ILE A 103 -8.33 10.75 -17.12
CA ILE A 103 -9.18 11.00 -15.94
C ILE A 103 -8.51 11.87 -14.88
N ALA A 104 -7.20 12.09 -14.96
CA ALA A 104 -6.47 12.92 -14.01
C ALA A 104 -6.83 14.40 -14.17
N PRO A 105 -6.84 15.19 -13.08
CA PRO A 105 -7.13 16.63 -13.18
C PRO A 105 -5.98 17.39 -13.85
N ASN A 106 -6.35 18.46 -14.57
CA ASN A 106 -5.43 19.38 -15.24
C ASN A 106 -4.50 18.68 -16.25
N ASP A 107 -3.22 18.98 -16.18
CA ASP A 107 -2.14 18.50 -17.04
C ASP A 107 -1.29 17.40 -16.42
N LEU A 108 -1.85 16.65 -15.47
CA LEU A 108 -1.22 15.45 -14.90
C LEU A 108 -1.30 14.28 -15.89
N ASN A 109 -0.41 14.25 -16.86
CA ASN A 109 -0.45 13.39 -18.03
C ASN A 109 0.65 12.31 -18.08
N HIS A 110 1.38 12.10 -16.99
CA HIS A 110 2.39 11.05 -16.87
C HIS A 110 2.16 10.23 -15.62
N ALA A 111 2.12 8.90 -15.75
CA ALA A 111 1.99 7.96 -14.67
C ALA A 111 3.32 7.24 -14.40
N PHE A 112 3.69 7.15 -13.13
CA PHE A 112 4.79 6.31 -12.65
C PHE A 112 4.20 5.17 -11.83
N PHE A 113 4.46 3.93 -12.24
CA PHE A 113 3.98 2.74 -11.56
C PHE A 113 5.00 2.24 -10.54
N SER A 114 4.54 1.93 -9.35
CA SER A 114 5.33 1.35 -8.26
C SER A 114 4.60 0.17 -7.63
N SER A 115 5.29 -0.65 -6.85
CA SER A 115 4.69 -1.82 -6.21
C SER A 115 3.93 -1.47 -4.93
N SER A 116 4.12 -0.27 -4.38
CA SER A 116 3.44 0.20 -3.18
C SER A 116 3.37 1.72 -3.08
N GLY A 117 2.45 2.24 -2.26
CA GLY A 117 2.41 3.66 -1.91
C GLY A 117 3.67 4.14 -1.19
N SER A 118 4.33 3.27 -0.42
CA SER A 118 5.62 3.58 0.23
C SER A 118 6.70 3.90 -0.80
N GLU A 119 6.88 3.04 -1.81
CA GLU A 119 7.83 3.27 -2.92
C GLU A 119 7.48 4.50 -3.75
N ALA A 120 6.17 4.73 -3.98
CA ALA A 120 5.72 5.94 -4.65
C ALA A 120 6.16 7.19 -3.89
N ASN A 121 5.95 7.24 -2.58
CA ASN A 121 6.36 8.35 -1.71
C ASN A 121 7.88 8.53 -1.67
N ASP A 122 8.67 7.45 -1.58
CA ASP A 122 10.14 7.51 -1.69
C ASP A 122 10.57 8.16 -3.01
N THR A 123 9.93 7.76 -4.09
CA THR A 123 10.21 8.32 -5.42
C THR A 123 9.82 9.80 -5.50
N VAL A 124 8.64 10.18 -5.00
CA VAL A 124 8.17 11.58 -4.97
C VAL A 124 9.13 12.47 -4.19
N VAL A 125 9.53 12.06 -2.99
CA VAL A 125 10.46 12.84 -2.15
C VAL A 125 11.80 13.05 -2.88
N ARG A 126 12.34 12.00 -3.50
CA ARG A 126 13.58 12.08 -4.28
C ARG A 126 13.44 13.01 -5.49
N MET A 127 12.34 12.91 -6.24
CA MET A 127 12.07 13.73 -7.40
C MET A 127 11.90 15.21 -7.04
N VAL A 128 11.15 15.52 -5.99
CA VAL A 128 10.92 16.89 -5.51
C VAL A 128 12.24 17.53 -5.06
N ARG A 129 13.07 16.81 -4.31
CA ARG A 129 14.40 17.30 -3.90
C ARG A 129 15.27 17.59 -5.14
N ARG A 130 15.30 16.69 -6.12
CA ARG A 130 16.05 16.89 -7.36
C ARG A 130 15.51 18.05 -8.20
N TYR A 131 14.18 18.21 -8.27
CA TYR A 131 13.55 19.34 -8.94
C TYR A 131 14.04 20.68 -8.38
N TRP A 132 14.04 20.83 -7.07
CA TRP A 132 14.49 22.08 -6.43
C TRP A 132 16.01 22.30 -6.57
N ASP A 133 16.81 21.25 -6.60
CA ASP A 133 18.25 21.35 -6.93
C ASP A 133 18.43 21.94 -8.33
N LEU A 134 17.70 21.41 -9.33
CA LEU A 134 17.75 21.90 -10.72
C LEU A 134 17.22 23.33 -10.88
N LYS A 135 16.31 23.77 -10.02
CA LYS A 135 15.82 25.14 -9.94
C LYS A 135 16.75 26.11 -9.21
N GLY A 136 17.94 25.67 -8.82
CA GLY A 136 18.88 26.50 -8.08
C GLY A 136 18.49 26.78 -6.62
N GLN A 137 17.57 25.99 -6.06
CA GLN A 137 17.08 26.14 -4.69
C GLN A 137 17.38 24.88 -3.83
N PRO A 138 18.64 24.50 -3.64
CA PRO A 138 19.01 23.23 -3.00
C PRO A 138 18.67 23.17 -1.50
N ARG A 139 18.30 24.28 -0.89
CA ARG A 139 17.81 24.34 0.51
C ARG A 139 16.35 23.98 0.66
N LYS A 140 15.56 23.93 -0.39
CA LYS A 140 14.14 23.52 -0.37
C LYS A 140 14.02 21.99 -0.28
N LYS A 141 14.29 21.43 0.91
CA LYS A 141 14.28 19.97 1.16
C LYS A 141 13.35 19.56 2.29
N THR A 142 12.64 20.51 2.89
CA THR A 142 11.66 20.22 3.94
C THR A 142 10.33 19.83 3.34
N PHE A 143 9.78 18.74 3.84
CA PHE A 143 8.42 18.27 3.55
C PHE A 143 7.56 18.52 4.79
N ILE A 144 6.36 19.01 4.57
CA ILE A 144 5.39 19.27 5.63
C ILE A 144 4.20 18.34 5.41
N SER A 145 3.85 17.57 6.41
CA SER A 145 2.69 16.69 6.41
C SER A 145 1.86 16.85 7.70
N ARG A 146 0.86 16.00 7.89
CA ARG A 146 -0.05 16.11 9.03
C ARG A 146 0.27 15.07 10.09
N GLU A 147 0.11 15.44 11.36
CA GLU A 147 0.04 14.49 12.46
C GLU A 147 -1.05 13.44 12.18
N TYR A 148 -0.85 12.22 12.66
CA TYR A 148 -1.72 11.05 12.47
C TYR A 148 -1.86 10.55 11.03
N ALA A 149 -1.23 11.17 10.04
CA ALA A 149 -1.26 10.68 8.67
C ALA A 149 -0.44 9.41 8.51
N TYR A 150 -0.87 8.52 7.60
CA TYR A 150 -0.10 7.36 7.17
C TYR A 150 0.36 7.55 5.72
N HIS A 151 1.66 7.45 5.48
CA HIS A 151 2.27 7.62 4.17
C HIS A 151 3.20 6.47 3.75
N GLY A 152 3.17 5.37 4.45
CA GLY A 152 3.95 4.17 4.13
C GLY A 152 4.83 3.69 5.27
N SER A 153 5.50 2.57 5.06
CA SER A 153 6.33 1.87 6.05
C SER A 153 7.83 1.90 5.75
N THR A 154 8.26 2.51 4.63
CA THR A 154 9.68 2.83 4.40
C THR A 154 10.12 3.97 5.31
N MET A 155 11.43 4.18 5.46
CA MET A 155 11.93 5.28 6.29
C MET A 155 11.42 6.67 5.82
N THR A 156 11.29 6.88 4.51
CA THR A 156 10.68 8.09 3.94
C THR A 156 9.18 8.12 4.24
N GLY A 157 8.47 7.02 4.04
CA GLY A 157 7.05 6.91 4.31
C GLY A 157 6.71 7.14 5.79
N VAL A 158 7.50 6.56 6.71
CA VAL A 158 7.41 6.81 8.17
C VAL A 158 7.67 8.26 8.49
N SER A 159 8.71 8.86 7.90
CA SER A 159 9.08 10.26 8.14
C SER A 159 8.04 11.26 7.61
N LEU A 160 7.39 10.96 6.46
CA LEU A 160 6.23 11.70 5.97
C LEU A 160 4.99 11.47 6.85
N GLY A 161 4.79 10.25 7.35
CA GLY A 161 3.70 9.92 8.25
C GLY A 161 3.81 10.67 9.58
N GLY A 162 2.66 10.94 10.22
CA GLY A 162 2.59 11.61 11.52
C GLY A 162 2.20 10.68 12.66
N MET A 163 2.43 9.38 12.51
CA MET A 163 2.10 8.37 13.53
C MET A 163 3.27 8.17 14.48
N THR A 164 3.16 8.71 15.70
CA THR A 164 4.23 8.67 16.74
C THR A 164 4.73 7.26 17.02
N ALA A 165 3.85 6.28 17.10
CA ALA A 165 4.24 4.88 17.31
C ALA A 165 5.15 4.29 16.20
N MET A 166 5.11 4.84 15.00
CA MET A 166 6.05 4.48 13.93
C MET A 166 7.37 5.24 14.07
N HIS A 167 7.33 6.50 14.52
CA HIS A 167 8.52 7.29 14.78
C HIS A 167 9.35 6.69 15.92
N ASP A 168 8.71 6.10 16.93
CA ASP A 168 9.38 5.46 18.07
C ASP A 168 10.19 4.21 17.68
N GLN A 169 9.95 3.65 16.48
CA GLN A 169 10.64 2.46 15.99
C GLN A 169 12.01 2.74 15.32
N GLY A 170 12.43 3.96 15.18
CA GLY A 170 13.72 4.25 14.56
C GLY A 170 13.96 5.72 14.25
N GLY A 171 13.04 6.56 14.66
CA GLY A 171 13.08 8.00 14.43
C GLY A 171 12.67 8.41 13.01
N MET A 172 12.74 9.70 12.77
CA MET A 172 12.45 10.30 11.46
C MET A 172 13.74 10.72 10.75
N MET A 173 13.70 10.72 9.45
CA MET A 173 14.75 11.33 8.63
C MET A 173 14.71 12.86 8.75
N PRO A 174 15.85 13.57 8.62
CA PRO A 174 15.87 15.03 8.62
C PRO A 174 15.08 15.64 7.46
N GLY A 175 14.43 16.77 7.71
CA GLY A 175 13.68 17.52 6.70
C GLY A 175 12.23 17.10 6.54
N PHE A 176 11.65 16.50 7.56
CA PHE A 176 10.22 16.21 7.64
C PHE A 176 9.63 16.89 8.87
N GLU A 177 8.58 17.66 8.68
CA GLU A 177 7.89 18.43 9.70
C GLU A 177 6.39 18.11 9.68
N HIS A 178 5.74 18.18 10.82
CA HIS A 178 4.33 17.86 10.95
C HIS A 178 3.54 19.04 11.51
N VAL A 179 2.35 19.23 10.95
CA VAL A 179 1.37 20.19 11.41
C VAL A 179 0.11 19.46 11.87
N MET A 180 -0.65 20.10 12.75
CA MET A 180 -1.90 19.54 13.25
C MET A 180 -2.87 19.21 12.08
N PRO A 181 -3.67 18.15 12.17
CA PRO A 181 -4.71 17.86 11.19
C PRO A 181 -5.85 18.88 11.31
N PRO A 182 -6.66 19.08 10.25
CA PRO A 182 -7.84 19.95 10.29
C PRO A 182 -8.99 19.26 11.06
N TYR A 183 -8.73 18.92 12.32
CA TYR A 183 -9.65 18.23 13.20
C TYR A 183 -9.77 18.99 14.51
N TRP A 184 -10.85 19.72 14.67
CA TRP A 184 -11.05 20.65 15.78
C TRP A 184 -11.94 20.14 16.92
N TYR A 185 -12.32 18.87 16.90
CA TYR A 185 -13.16 18.26 17.94
C TYR A 185 -12.38 17.76 19.16
N LYS A 186 -11.19 18.27 19.37
CA LYS A 186 -10.40 17.98 20.58
C LYS A 186 -10.36 19.19 21.48
#